data_44d62720bb0d22ad6b1008e3eca05ece
#
_entry.id   44d62720bb0d22ad6b1008e3eca05ece
#
_cell.length_a   1.000
_cell.length_b   1.000
_cell.length_c   1.000
_cell.angle_alpha   90.00
_cell.angle_beta   90.00
_cell.angle_gamma   90.00
#
_symmetry.space_group_name_H-M   'P 1'
#
loop_
_entity.id
_entity.type
_entity.pdbx_description
1 polymer ?
#
loop_
_entity_poly.entity_id
_entity_poly.type
_entity_poly.pdbx_seq_one_letter_code
_entity_poly.pdbx_strand_id
1 'polypeptide(L)'
;MQNMAPLMFASLVVVMLIGFPVAFSLSALGLLAGFVSIELGFFPAQYMANLPLRVFGILSNDLLLAIPFFTFMGALLERCGLAEDLLEGTGQLFGTTPGGLAYAVIVVGAILGAITGTVAASVIAMGVISLPIMMRYGYNMRLATGVIAASGTITQVIPPSLVLVVLADQLGKSVGDMYAGAIGPSIAQTGLFILYVFVLSKIKPHYMPPLPPEARTLTGRALWFKVLWGMVPSVVLIFLVLGTI
;
A
#
# COMPACT_ATOMS: atom_id res chain seq x y z
N MET A 1 38.20 -0.58 5.71
CA MET A 1 36.85 -0.24 6.20
C MET A 1 36.03 0.60 5.22
N GLN A 2 36.60 1.57 4.50
CA GLN A 2 35.84 2.51 3.63
C GLN A 2 35.02 1.85 2.50
N ASN A 3 35.40 0.67 2.02
CA ASN A 3 34.73 0.03 0.87
C ASN A 3 33.76 -1.11 1.27
N MET A 4 33.63 -1.46 2.54
CA MET A 4 32.72 -2.55 2.96
C MET A 4 31.26 -2.23 2.78
N ALA A 5 30.83 -1.04 3.20
CA ALA A 5 29.42 -0.62 3.08
C ALA A 5 28.95 -0.54 1.63
N PRO A 6 29.67 0.13 0.69
CA PRO A 6 29.26 0.14 -0.71
C PRO A 6 29.32 -1.25 -1.36
N LEU A 7 30.24 -2.12 -0.95
CA LEU A 7 30.33 -3.48 -1.47
C LEU A 7 29.16 -4.35 -0.99
N MET A 8 28.78 -4.24 0.29
CA MET A 8 27.58 -4.88 0.83
C MET A 8 26.31 -4.39 0.11
N PHE A 9 26.20 -3.08 -0.14
CA PHE A 9 25.05 -2.52 -0.85
C PHE A 9 24.98 -3.01 -2.30
N ALA A 10 26.11 -3.03 -3.02
CA ALA A 10 26.17 -3.54 -4.38
C ALA A 10 25.80 -5.03 -4.45
N SER A 11 26.34 -5.85 -3.54
CA SER A 11 26.02 -7.26 -3.47
C SER A 11 24.56 -7.52 -3.11
N LEU A 12 23.96 -6.68 -2.26
CA LEU A 12 22.52 -6.71 -1.96
C LEU A 12 21.69 -6.51 -3.23
N VAL A 13 22.00 -5.49 -4.01
CA VAL A 13 21.29 -5.22 -5.27
C VAL A 13 21.38 -6.42 -6.22
N VAL A 14 22.57 -6.99 -6.35
CA VAL A 14 22.78 -8.17 -7.21
C VAL A 14 21.95 -9.37 -6.72
N VAL A 15 21.99 -9.68 -5.42
CA VAL A 15 21.24 -10.82 -4.87
C VAL A 15 19.73 -10.60 -5.01
N MET A 16 19.24 -9.38 -4.82
CA MET A 16 17.81 -9.07 -5.03
C MET A 16 17.39 -9.22 -6.50
N LEU A 17 18.25 -8.91 -7.47
CA LEU A 17 17.96 -9.11 -8.89
C LEU A 17 17.85 -10.58 -9.30
N ILE A 18 18.44 -11.51 -8.52
CA ILE A 18 18.30 -12.97 -8.72
C ILE A 18 16.86 -13.45 -8.41
N GLY A 19 16.08 -12.68 -7.62
CA GLY A 19 14.67 -12.96 -7.35
C GLY A 19 14.41 -13.78 -6.07
N PHE A 20 15.39 -13.92 -5.18
CA PHE A 20 15.16 -14.52 -3.87
C PHE A 20 14.32 -13.60 -2.96
N PRO A 21 13.53 -14.16 -2.02
CA PRO A 21 12.79 -13.37 -1.05
C PRO A 21 13.71 -12.44 -0.24
N VAL A 22 13.31 -11.16 -0.16
CA VAL A 22 14.14 -10.07 0.41
C VAL A 22 14.67 -10.38 1.80
N ALA A 23 13.83 -10.96 2.68
CA ALA A 23 14.21 -11.29 4.06
C ALA A 23 15.40 -12.28 4.11
N PHE A 24 15.36 -13.33 3.31
CA PHE A 24 16.45 -14.32 3.24
C PHE A 24 17.70 -13.74 2.59
N SER A 25 17.54 -12.92 1.55
CA SER A 25 18.65 -12.24 0.88
C SER A 25 19.40 -11.31 1.82
N LEU A 26 18.68 -10.48 2.58
CA LEU A 26 19.24 -9.58 3.57
C LEU A 26 19.95 -10.35 4.70
N SER A 27 19.30 -11.39 5.22
CA SER A 27 19.86 -12.20 6.31
C SER A 27 21.14 -12.94 5.87
N ALA A 28 21.09 -13.60 4.71
CA ALA A 28 22.24 -14.32 4.18
C ALA A 28 23.42 -13.38 3.91
N LEU A 29 23.16 -12.25 3.28
CA LEU A 29 24.19 -11.27 2.96
C LEU A 29 24.80 -10.64 4.21
N GLY A 30 23.98 -10.32 5.21
CA GLY A 30 24.42 -9.80 6.49
C GLY A 30 25.32 -10.79 7.24
N LEU A 31 24.93 -12.07 7.27
CA LEU A 31 25.74 -13.14 7.88
C LEU A 31 27.05 -13.36 7.13
N LEU A 32 26.99 -13.50 5.79
CA LEU A 32 28.20 -13.69 4.97
C LEU A 32 29.21 -12.54 5.13
N ALA A 33 28.71 -11.29 5.05
CA ALA A 33 29.55 -10.12 5.23
C ALA A 33 30.13 -10.04 6.66
N GLY A 34 29.37 -10.45 7.67
CA GLY A 34 29.83 -10.55 9.05
C GLY A 34 30.96 -11.57 9.22
N PHE A 35 30.79 -12.79 8.70
CA PHE A 35 31.82 -13.82 8.74
C PHE A 35 33.08 -13.40 7.97
N VAL A 36 32.95 -12.89 6.75
CA VAL A 36 34.07 -12.39 5.96
C VAL A 36 34.82 -11.28 6.69
N SER A 37 34.08 -10.38 7.37
CA SER A 37 34.68 -9.28 8.12
C SER A 37 35.44 -9.75 9.37
N ILE A 38 34.99 -10.84 9.99
CA ILE A 38 35.71 -11.47 11.12
C ILE A 38 37.02 -12.12 10.63
N GLU A 39 36.96 -12.90 9.55
CA GLU A 39 38.15 -13.54 8.95
C GLU A 39 39.18 -12.52 8.48
N LEU A 40 38.74 -11.38 7.96
CA LEU A 40 39.62 -10.28 7.55
C LEU A 40 40.08 -9.39 8.73
N GLY A 41 39.69 -9.71 9.96
CA GLY A 41 40.07 -8.97 11.16
C GLY A 41 39.45 -7.58 11.31
N PHE A 42 38.37 -7.27 10.58
CA PHE A 42 37.69 -5.99 10.69
C PHE A 42 36.75 -5.93 11.89
N PHE A 43 36.16 -7.07 12.29
CA PHE A 43 35.25 -7.18 13.43
C PHE A 43 35.66 -8.26 14.40
N PRO A 44 35.57 -8.04 15.70
CA PRO A 44 35.69 -9.12 16.68
C PRO A 44 34.48 -10.06 16.61
N ALA A 45 34.69 -11.36 16.81
CA ALA A 45 33.65 -12.39 16.75
C ALA A 45 32.46 -12.14 17.71
N GLN A 46 32.66 -11.35 18.77
CA GLN A 46 31.66 -10.96 19.75
C GLN A 46 30.47 -10.18 19.10
N TYR A 47 30.68 -9.50 17.96
CA TYR A 47 29.57 -8.82 17.26
C TYR A 47 28.52 -9.81 16.75
N MET A 48 28.96 -11.01 16.30
CA MET A 48 28.03 -12.06 15.87
C MET A 48 27.30 -12.71 17.07
N ALA A 49 27.97 -12.81 18.22
CA ALA A 49 27.36 -13.32 19.44
C ALA A 49 26.22 -12.43 19.96
N ASN A 50 26.20 -11.15 19.61
CA ASN A 50 25.13 -10.21 19.94
C ASN A 50 23.89 -10.32 19.02
N LEU A 51 23.95 -11.11 17.93
CA LEU A 51 22.85 -11.26 16.99
C LEU A 51 21.54 -11.76 17.64
N PRO A 52 21.56 -12.79 18.52
CA PRO A 52 20.35 -13.26 19.21
C PRO A 52 19.72 -12.16 20.08
N LEU A 53 20.51 -11.35 20.76
CA LEU A 53 20.01 -10.23 21.56
C LEU A 53 19.36 -9.15 20.70
N ARG A 54 19.91 -8.87 19.52
CA ARG A 54 19.35 -7.96 18.54
C ARG A 54 18.00 -8.47 18.03
N VAL A 55 17.94 -9.75 17.66
CA VAL A 55 16.68 -10.40 17.22
C VAL A 55 15.64 -10.37 18.32
N PHE A 56 16.04 -10.70 19.55
CA PHE A 56 15.14 -10.62 20.70
C PHE A 56 14.62 -9.19 20.95
N GLY A 57 15.49 -8.18 20.86
CA GLY A 57 15.10 -6.78 21.00
C GLY A 57 14.08 -6.33 19.95
N ILE A 58 14.19 -6.82 18.70
CA ILE A 58 13.20 -6.56 17.65
C ILE A 58 11.87 -7.26 17.95
N LEU A 59 11.92 -8.53 18.37
CA LEU A 59 10.71 -9.31 18.69
C LEU A 59 9.97 -8.79 19.93
N SER A 60 10.70 -8.17 20.85
CA SER A 60 10.14 -7.58 22.08
C SER A 60 9.72 -6.12 21.91
N ASN A 61 9.80 -5.57 20.70
CA ASN A 61 9.41 -4.20 20.43
C ASN A 61 7.89 -4.13 20.19
N ASP A 62 7.17 -3.47 21.09
CA ASP A 62 5.71 -3.34 21.03
C ASP A 62 5.23 -2.63 19.75
N LEU A 63 5.99 -1.65 19.24
CA LEU A 63 5.64 -0.96 18.00
C LEU A 63 5.70 -1.89 16.79
N LEU A 64 6.71 -2.76 16.73
CA LEU A 64 6.87 -3.70 15.63
C LEU A 64 5.86 -4.86 15.69
N LEU A 65 5.28 -5.11 16.85
CA LEU A 65 4.17 -6.06 17.01
C LEU A 65 2.93 -5.63 16.21
N ALA A 66 2.77 -4.36 15.92
CA ALA A 66 1.72 -3.86 15.04
C ALA A 66 1.76 -4.48 13.63
N ILE A 67 2.94 -4.87 13.12
CA ILE A 67 3.11 -5.41 11.74
C ILE A 67 2.26 -6.68 11.51
N PRO A 68 2.39 -7.76 12.32
CA PRO A 68 1.58 -8.95 12.13
C PRO A 68 0.08 -8.69 12.32
N PHE A 69 -0.32 -7.82 13.26
CA PHE A 69 -1.73 -7.50 13.47
C PHE A 69 -2.33 -6.72 12.31
N PHE A 70 -1.66 -5.71 11.78
CA PHE A 70 -2.11 -4.99 10.59
C PHE A 70 -2.18 -5.89 9.36
N THR A 71 -1.19 -6.76 9.17
CA THR A 71 -1.19 -7.73 8.07
C THR A 71 -2.35 -8.71 8.18
N PHE A 72 -2.63 -9.21 9.38
CA PHE A 72 -3.77 -10.09 9.64
C PHE A 72 -5.10 -9.37 9.40
N MET A 73 -5.25 -8.15 9.91
CA MET A 73 -6.42 -7.31 9.70
C MET A 73 -6.66 -7.04 8.20
N GLY A 74 -5.61 -6.66 7.46
CA GLY A 74 -5.69 -6.43 6.02
C GLY A 74 -6.14 -7.67 5.26
N ALA A 75 -5.54 -8.84 5.54
CA ALA A 75 -5.90 -10.10 4.91
C ALA A 75 -7.34 -10.53 5.23
N LEU A 76 -7.83 -10.25 6.43
CA LEU A 76 -9.19 -10.56 6.83
C LEU A 76 -10.20 -9.70 6.06
N LEU A 77 -9.96 -8.39 5.98
CA LEU A 77 -10.83 -7.45 5.29
C LEU A 77 -10.85 -7.69 3.77
N GLU A 78 -9.71 -8.06 3.18
CA GLU A 78 -9.62 -8.47 1.78
C GLU A 78 -10.52 -9.68 1.50
N ARG A 79 -10.50 -10.69 2.38
CA ARG A 79 -11.35 -11.89 2.26
C ARG A 79 -12.83 -11.66 2.51
N CYS A 80 -13.20 -10.57 3.19
CA CYS A 80 -14.60 -10.20 3.40
C CYS A 80 -15.28 -9.61 2.14
N GLY A 81 -14.57 -9.43 1.02
CA GLY A 81 -15.15 -8.89 -0.22
C GLY A 81 -15.46 -7.38 -0.18
N LEU A 82 -15.02 -6.67 0.86
CA LEU A 82 -15.26 -5.23 1.01
C LEU A 82 -14.70 -4.41 -0.16
N ALA A 83 -13.59 -4.87 -0.75
CA ALA A 83 -12.97 -4.23 -1.90
C ALA A 83 -13.89 -4.24 -3.14
N GLU A 84 -14.55 -5.37 -3.39
CA GLU A 84 -15.48 -5.52 -4.51
C GLU A 84 -16.70 -4.64 -4.32
N ASP A 85 -17.33 -4.68 -3.14
CA ASP A 85 -18.51 -3.89 -2.81
C ASP A 85 -18.25 -2.38 -2.90
N LEU A 86 -17.09 -1.95 -2.39
CA LEU A 86 -16.65 -0.55 -2.48
C LEU A 86 -16.43 -0.12 -3.93
N LEU A 87 -15.76 -0.94 -4.72
CA LEU A 87 -15.47 -0.61 -6.11
C LEU A 87 -16.73 -0.58 -6.96
N GLU A 88 -17.64 -1.55 -6.78
CA GLU A 88 -18.91 -1.58 -7.49
C GLU A 88 -19.76 -0.36 -7.13
N GLY A 89 -19.90 -0.04 -5.84
CA GLY A 89 -20.66 1.11 -5.38
C GLY A 89 -20.09 2.44 -5.87
N THR A 90 -18.79 2.67 -5.68
CA THR A 90 -18.12 3.91 -6.10
C THR A 90 -18.02 4.01 -7.63
N GLY A 91 -17.81 2.89 -8.33
CA GLY A 91 -17.80 2.84 -9.78
C GLY A 91 -19.13 3.29 -10.39
N GLN A 92 -20.25 2.87 -9.80
CA GLN A 92 -21.58 3.32 -10.23
C GLN A 92 -21.86 4.78 -9.85
N LEU A 93 -21.33 5.25 -8.71
CA LEU A 93 -21.48 6.65 -8.29
C LEU A 93 -20.84 7.63 -9.28
N PHE A 94 -19.64 7.33 -9.73
CA PHE A 94 -18.90 8.15 -10.70
C PHE A 94 -19.19 7.77 -12.16
N GLY A 95 -19.97 6.73 -12.41
CA GLY A 95 -20.15 6.10 -13.71
C GLY A 95 -20.68 7.01 -14.82
N THR A 96 -21.34 8.14 -14.50
CA THR A 96 -21.83 9.10 -15.47
C THR A 96 -20.73 9.96 -16.10
N THR A 97 -19.57 10.03 -15.46
CA THR A 97 -18.48 10.92 -15.87
C THR A 97 -17.41 10.16 -16.63
N PRO A 98 -16.80 10.75 -17.68
CA PRO A 98 -15.59 10.17 -18.26
C PRO A 98 -14.50 10.00 -17.19
N GLY A 99 -13.92 8.82 -17.11
CA GLY A 99 -12.95 8.50 -16.05
C GLY A 99 -13.56 8.02 -14.73
N GLY A 100 -14.89 7.83 -14.66
CA GLY A 100 -15.61 7.45 -13.43
C GLY A 100 -15.02 6.23 -12.71
N LEU A 101 -14.70 5.16 -13.45
CA LEU A 101 -14.04 3.99 -12.87
C LEU A 101 -12.62 4.30 -12.36
N ALA A 102 -11.88 5.18 -13.02
CA ALA A 102 -10.54 5.57 -12.55
C ALA A 102 -10.61 6.36 -11.23
N TYR A 103 -11.59 7.26 -11.07
CA TYR A 103 -11.85 7.93 -9.80
C TYR A 103 -12.23 6.93 -8.70
N ALA A 104 -13.12 5.98 -9.02
CA ALA A 104 -13.49 4.93 -8.08
C ALA A 104 -12.28 4.12 -7.61
N VAL A 105 -11.41 3.71 -8.53
CA VAL A 105 -10.18 2.98 -8.22
C VAL A 105 -9.25 3.78 -7.30
N ILE A 106 -9.08 5.09 -7.53
CA ILE A 106 -8.25 5.94 -6.67
C ILE A 106 -8.86 6.06 -5.27
N VAL A 107 -10.15 6.34 -5.16
CA VAL A 107 -10.83 6.50 -3.87
C VAL A 107 -10.84 5.19 -3.08
N VAL A 108 -11.20 4.09 -3.75
CA VAL A 108 -11.22 2.76 -3.11
C VAL A 108 -9.80 2.31 -2.75
N GLY A 109 -8.82 2.54 -3.63
CA GLY A 109 -7.42 2.27 -3.34
C GLY A 109 -6.91 3.04 -2.12
N ALA A 110 -7.30 4.31 -1.97
CA ALA A 110 -6.97 5.10 -0.80
C ALA A 110 -7.58 4.52 0.50
N ILE A 111 -8.85 4.11 0.47
CA ILE A 111 -9.56 3.52 1.62
C ILE A 111 -8.98 2.15 1.96
N LEU A 112 -8.85 1.27 0.96
CA LEU A 112 -8.30 -0.07 1.16
C LEU A 112 -6.85 -0.01 1.60
N GLY A 113 -6.11 0.96 1.08
CA GLY A 113 -4.74 1.19 1.44
C GLY A 113 -4.53 1.47 2.92
N ALA A 114 -5.35 2.31 3.49
CA ALA A 114 -5.35 2.60 4.91
C ALA A 114 -5.61 1.34 5.78
N ILE A 115 -6.24 0.32 5.20
CA ILE A 115 -6.63 -0.91 5.92
C ILE A 115 -5.59 -2.02 5.74
N THR A 116 -5.11 -2.24 4.50
CA THR A 116 -4.24 -3.38 4.17
C THR A 116 -2.79 -3.17 4.59
N GLY A 117 -2.33 -1.92 4.65
CA GLY A 117 -0.97 -1.57 5.03
C GLY A 117 0.14 -2.05 4.10
N THR A 118 -0.18 -2.84 3.05
CA THR A 118 0.80 -3.39 2.09
C THR A 118 0.44 -3.05 0.65
N VAL A 119 1.39 -2.48 -0.09
CA VAL A 119 1.20 -2.10 -1.51
C VAL A 119 0.92 -3.29 -2.40
N ALA A 120 1.67 -4.38 -2.22
CA ALA A 120 1.55 -5.54 -3.09
C ALA A 120 0.15 -6.15 -3.04
N ALA A 121 -0.40 -6.37 -1.83
CA ALA A 121 -1.76 -6.88 -1.67
C ALA A 121 -2.79 -5.93 -2.29
N SER A 122 -2.69 -4.63 -1.99
CA SER A 122 -3.63 -3.63 -2.51
C SER A 122 -3.61 -3.54 -4.05
N VAL A 123 -2.41 -3.50 -4.66
CA VAL A 123 -2.29 -3.45 -6.13
C VAL A 123 -2.83 -4.72 -6.76
N ILE A 124 -2.55 -5.90 -6.19
CA ILE A 124 -3.04 -7.18 -6.73
C ILE A 124 -4.56 -7.24 -6.60
N ALA A 125 -5.12 -6.95 -5.42
CA ALA A 125 -6.57 -6.97 -5.20
C ALA A 125 -7.28 -6.01 -6.16
N MET A 126 -6.82 -4.75 -6.22
CA MET A 126 -7.38 -3.77 -7.15
C MET A 126 -7.20 -4.17 -8.61
N GLY A 127 -6.07 -4.80 -8.96
CA GLY A 127 -5.80 -5.31 -10.30
C GLY A 127 -6.77 -6.41 -10.72
N VAL A 128 -6.97 -7.40 -9.86
CA VAL A 128 -7.86 -8.53 -10.14
C VAL A 128 -9.32 -8.06 -10.29
N ILE A 129 -9.76 -7.11 -9.45
CA ILE A 129 -11.15 -6.66 -9.44
C ILE A 129 -11.39 -5.58 -10.51
N SER A 130 -10.53 -4.56 -10.57
CA SER A 130 -10.80 -3.35 -11.37
C SER A 130 -10.41 -3.50 -12.83
N LEU A 131 -9.29 -4.18 -13.13
CA LEU A 131 -8.76 -4.24 -14.50
C LEU A 131 -9.73 -4.92 -15.48
N PRO A 132 -10.33 -6.09 -15.18
CA PRO A 132 -11.31 -6.71 -16.06
C PRO A 132 -12.51 -5.80 -16.35
N ILE A 133 -12.99 -5.09 -15.33
CA ILE A 133 -14.11 -4.17 -15.44
C ILE A 133 -13.73 -2.98 -16.33
N MET A 134 -12.59 -2.35 -16.08
CA MET A 134 -12.10 -1.23 -16.88
C MET A 134 -11.90 -1.63 -18.35
N MET A 135 -11.35 -2.81 -18.61
CA MET A 135 -11.16 -3.32 -19.96
C MET A 135 -12.49 -3.62 -20.66
N ARG A 136 -13.47 -4.19 -19.95
CA ARG A 136 -14.81 -4.45 -20.49
C ARG A 136 -15.50 -3.18 -20.95
N TYR A 137 -15.26 -2.06 -20.28
CA TYR A 137 -15.87 -0.77 -20.63
C TYR A 137 -14.96 0.10 -21.53
N GLY A 138 -13.94 -0.49 -22.15
CA GLY A 138 -13.17 0.16 -23.20
C GLY A 138 -12.11 1.15 -22.70
N TYR A 139 -11.69 1.05 -21.44
CA TYR A 139 -10.56 1.86 -20.94
C TYR A 139 -9.26 1.49 -21.63
N ASN A 140 -8.43 2.48 -21.87
CA ASN A 140 -7.09 2.24 -22.39
C ASN A 140 -6.26 1.41 -21.38
N MET A 141 -5.67 0.31 -21.83
CA MET A 141 -4.91 -0.64 -20.99
C MET A 141 -3.80 0.05 -20.17
N ARG A 142 -3.01 0.93 -20.83
CA ARG A 142 -1.90 1.64 -20.17
C ARG A 142 -2.40 2.57 -19.05
N LEU A 143 -3.54 3.20 -19.28
CA LEU A 143 -4.15 4.05 -18.28
C LEU A 143 -4.72 3.24 -17.12
N ALA A 144 -5.46 2.18 -17.41
CA ALA A 144 -6.08 1.33 -16.39
C ALA A 144 -5.02 0.73 -15.47
N THR A 145 -3.97 0.12 -16.03
CA THR A 145 -2.87 -0.44 -15.23
C THR A 145 -2.10 0.63 -14.45
N GLY A 146 -1.88 1.81 -15.06
CA GLY A 146 -1.21 2.92 -14.39
C GLY A 146 -2.00 3.46 -13.19
N VAL A 147 -3.31 3.65 -13.34
CA VAL A 147 -4.19 4.12 -12.25
C VAL A 147 -4.25 3.09 -11.12
N ILE A 148 -4.38 1.80 -11.44
CA ILE A 148 -4.39 0.72 -10.44
C ILE A 148 -3.07 0.67 -9.66
N ALA A 149 -1.94 0.68 -10.36
CA ALA A 149 -0.63 0.69 -9.72
C ALA A 149 -0.43 1.93 -8.83
N ALA A 150 -0.81 3.11 -9.33
CA ALA A 150 -0.71 4.37 -8.59
C ALA A 150 -1.62 4.35 -7.35
N SER A 151 -2.88 3.92 -7.48
CA SER A 151 -3.82 3.87 -6.35
C SER A 151 -3.35 2.92 -5.25
N GLY A 152 -2.76 1.78 -5.61
CA GLY A 152 -2.19 0.84 -4.64
C GLY A 152 -0.97 1.39 -3.90
N THR A 153 -0.19 2.29 -4.50
CA THR A 153 0.97 2.90 -3.82
C THR A 153 0.60 3.96 -2.79
N ILE A 154 -0.57 4.58 -2.88
CA ILE A 154 -1.09 5.53 -1.89
C ILE A 154 -1.18 4.89 -0.49
N THR A 155 -1.38 3.58 -0.44
CA THR A 155 -1.57 2.80 0.79
C THR A 155 -0.46 2.99 1.83
N GLN A 156 0.76 3.28 1.40
CA GLN A 156 1.89 3.44 2.32
C GLN A 156 1.95 4.83 2.97
N VAL A 157 1.28 5.80 2.39
CA VAL A 157 1.31 7.19 2.89
C VAL A 157 0.09 7.51 3.74
N ILE A 158 -1.06 6.86 3.46
CA ILE A 158 -2.30 7.09 4.21
C ILE A 158 -2.24 6.38 5.57
N PRO A 159 -2.41 7.11 6.71
CA PRO A 159 -2.57 6.49 8.01
C PRO A 159 -3.87 5.66 8.12
N PRO A 160 -3.84 4.52 8.82
CA PRO A 160 -2.72 3.85 9.46
C PRO A 160 -1.86 3.05 8.47
N SER A 161 -0.54 3.23 8.49
CA SER A 161 0.39 2.60 7.57
C SER A 161 1.51 1.88 8.32
N LEU A 162 1.81 0.65 7.93
CA LEU A 162 2.93 -0.12 8.48
C LEU A 162 4.28 0.56 8.28
N VAL A 163 4.46 1.21 7.13
CA VAL A 163 5.72 1.92 6.83
C VAL A 163 5.93 3.08 7.79
N LEU A 164 4.87 3.82 8.13
CA LEU A 164 4.96 4.93 9.08
C LEU A 164 5.26 4.43 10.50
N VAL A 165 4.74 3.26 10.91
CA VAL A 165 5.07 2.64 12.20
C VAL A 165 6.56 2.27 12.26
N VAL A 166 7.07 1.57 11.24
CA VAL A 166 8.49 1.22 11.16
C VAL A 166 9.38 2.46 11.11
N LEU A 167 8.96 3.48 10.37
CA LEU A 167 9.69 4.74 10.27
C LEU A 167 9.71 5.49 11.61
N ALA A 168 8.61 5.47 12.35
CA ALA A 168 8.54 6.03 13.70
C ALA A 168 9.53 5.36 14.65
N ASP A 169 9.58 4.03 14.65
CA ASP A 169 10.54 3.24 15.43
C ASP A 169 11.99 3.59 15.09
N GLN A 170 12.33 3.61 13.79
CA GLN A 170 13.68 3.90 13.33
C GLN A 170 14.13 5.34 13.60
N LEU A 171 13.21 6.30 13.58
CA LEU A 171 13.49 7.71 13.87
C LEU A 171 13.36 8.06 15.36
N GLY A 172 12.90 7.12 16.20
CA GLY A 172 12.63 7.37 17.62
C GLY A 172 11.55 8.42 17.83
N LYS A 173 10.53 8.46 16.97
CA LYS A 173 9.41 9.40 17.00
C LYS A 173 8.11 8.70 17.39
N SER A 174 7.16 9.47 17.89
CA SER A 174 5.81 8.96 18.14
C SER A 174 5.13 8.52 16.84
N VAL A 175 4.43 7.40 16.87
CA VAL A 175 3.63 6.93 15.72
C VAL A 175 2.50 7.93 15.42
N GLY A 176 1.90 8.52 16.46
CA GLY A 176 0.88 9.56 16.32
C GLY A 176 1.39 10.80 15.57
N ASP A 177 2.60 11.28 15.89
CA ASP A 177 3.23 12.41 15.19
C ASP A 177 3.50 12.08 13.71
N MET A 178 3.93 10.85 13.43
CA MET A 178 4.17 10.38 12.05
C MET A 178 2.87 10.31 11.27
N TYR A 179 1.79 9.82 11.88
CA TYR A 179 0.48 9.78 11.25
C TYR A 179 -0.07 11.19 11.00
N ALA A 180 0.00 12.08 11.99
CA ALA A 180 -0.42 13.47 11.83
C ALA A 180 0.35 14.17 10.70
N GLY A 181 1.66 13.98 10.64
CA GLY A 181 2.52 14.51 9.57
C GLY A 181 2.22 13.93 8.19
N ALA A 182 1.74 12.70 8.10
CA ALA A 182 1.44 12.01 6.84
C ALA A 182 0.07 12.40 6.23
N ILE A 183 -0.87 12.96 7.01
CA ILE A 183 -2.20 13.33 6.51
C ILE A 183 -2.11 14.34 5.36
N GLY A 184 -1.32 15.40 5.51
CA GLY A 184 -1.14 16.41 4.47
C GLY A 184 -0.63 15.83 3.15
N PRO A 185 0.52 15.16 3.13
CA PRO A 185 1.05 14.46 1.95
C PRO A 185 0.08 13.45 1.34
N SER A 186 -0.65 12.69 2.15
CA SER A 186 -1.64 11.70 1.67
C SER A 186 -2.77 12.35 0.88
N ILE A 187 -3.34 13.44 1.41
CA ILE A 187 -4.39 14.20 0.75
C ILE A 187 -3.84 14.83 -0.54
N ALA A 188 -2.65 15.41 -0.50
CA ALA A 188 -2.01 16.01 -1.66
C ALA A 188 -1.76 14.97 -2.77
N GLN A 189 -1.22 13.81 -2.43
CA GLN A 189 -0.96 12.73 -3.39
C GLN A 189 -2.25 12.20 -4.01
N THR A 190 -3.27 11.91 -3.20
CA THR A 190 -4.58 11.46 -3.69
C THR A 190 -5.22 12.51 -4.58
N GLY A 191 -5.15 13.79 -4.18
CA GLY A 191 -5.63 14.92 -4.96
C GLY A 191 -4.93 15.07 -6.30
N LEU A 192 -3.60 14.87 -6.35
CA LEU A 192 -2.83 14.88 -7.59
C LEU A 192 -3.25 13.77 -8.55
N PHE A 193 -3.52 12.57 -8.05
CA PHE A 193 -4.00 11.47 -8.89
C PHE A 193 -5.40 11.72 -9.43
N ILE A 194 -6.30 12.25 -8.61
CA ILE A 194 -7.64 12.68 -9.05
C ILE A 194 -7.52 13.78 -10.09
N LEU A 195 -6.66 14.77 -9.86
CA LEU A 195 -6.40 15.87 -10.80
C LEU A 195 -5.84 15.35 -12.14
N TYR A 196 -4.90 14.41 -12.09
CA TYR A 196 -4.35 13.78 -13.29
C TYR A 196 -5.46 13.11 -14.14
N VAL A 197 -6.31 12.30 -13.49
CA VAL A 197 -7.45 11.65 -14.17
C VAL A 197 -8.41 12.71 -14.72
N PHE A 198 -8.69 13.77 -13.95
CA PHE A 198 -9.55 14.87 -14.38
C PHE A 198 -9.01 15.57 -15.64
N VAL A 199 -7.74 15.97 -15.64
CA VAL A 199 -7.10 16.60 -16.79
C VAL A 199 -7.14 15.66 -18.00
N LEU A 200 -6.79 14.39 -17.79
CA LEU A 200 -6.77 13.42 -18.87
C LEU A 200 -8.18 13.11 -19.41
N SER A 201 -9.21 13.11 -18.56
CA SER A 201 -10.60 12.94 -18.98
C SER A 201 -11.11 14.07 -19.87
N LYS A 202 -10.54 15.27 -19.73
CA LYS A 202 -10.84 16.42 -20.59
C LYS A 202 -10.05 16.41 -21.90
N ILE A 203 -8.78 16.02 -21.85
CA ILE A 203 -7.89 16.02 -23.04
C ILE A 203 -8.14 14.80 -23.92
N LYS A 204 -8.33 13.62 -23.35
CA LYS A 204 -8.50 12.36 -24.06
C LYS A 204 -9.68 11.54 -23.51
N PRO A 205 -10.93 12.00 -23.65
CA PRO A 205 -12.09 11.32 -23.08
C PRO A 205 -12.30 9.89 -23.63
N HIS A 206 -11.84 9.61 -24.83
CA HIS A 206 -11.91 8.28 -25.45
C HIS A 206 -11.04 7.23 -24.78
N TYR A 207 -10.08 7.61 -23.92
CA TYR A 207 -9.28 6.65 -23.13
C TYR A 207 -10.01 6.14 -21.89
N MET A 208 -11.07 6.85 -21.48
CA MET A 208 -11.83 6.62 -20.23
C MET A 208 -13.32 6.85 -20.48
N PRO A 209 -13.97 6.01 -21.28
CA PRO A 209 -15.40 6.19 -21.56
C PRO A 209 -16.23 6.09 -20.28
N PRO A 210 -17.36 6.84 -20.17
CA PRO A 210 -18.28 6.70 -19.07
C PRO A 210 -18.97 5.34 -19.11
N LEU A 211 -19.42 4.86 -17.95
CA LEU A 211 -20.20 3.63 -17.86
C LEU A 211 -21.52 3.77 -18.65
N PRO A 212 -21.86 2.81 -19.52
CA PRO A 212 -23.13 2.81 -20.23
C PRO A 212 -24.30 2.73 -19.25
N PRO A 213 -25.48 3.31 -19.60
CA PRO A 213 -26.65 3.30 -18.71
C PRO A 213 -27.08 1.92 -18.26
N GLU A 214 -26.90 0.91 -19.11
CA GLU A 214 -27.25 -0.49 -18.85
C GLU A 214 -26.40 -1.13 -17.76
N ALA A 215 -25.19 -0.64 -17.55
CA ALA A 215 -24.29 -1.12 -16.50
C ALA A 215 -24.59 -0.52 -15.12
N ARG A 216 -25.49 0.44 -15.04
CA ARG A 216 -25.89 1.09 -13.79
C ARG A 216 -27.10 0.38 -13.21
N THR A 217 -26.84 -0.63 -12.42
CA THR A 217 -27.91 -1.44 -11.78
C THR A 217 -28.53 -0.76 -10.57
N LEU A 218 -27.75 0.14 -9.90
CA LEU A 218 -28.18 0.83 -8.69
C LEU A 218 -28.27 2.35 -8.94
N THR A 219 -29.36 2.97 -8.52
CA THR A 219 -29.57 4.41 -8.63
C THR A 219 -30.17 4.99 -7.35
N GLY A 220 -29.95 6.28 -7.12
CA GLY A 220 -30.57 7.00 -6.01
C GLY A 220 -30.17 6.49 -4.64
N ARG A 221 -31.15 6.28 -3.76
CA ARG A 221 -30.96 5.95 -2.36
C ARG A 221 -30.28 4.59 -2.14
N ALA A 222 -30.57 3.62 -3.00
CA ALA A 222 -29.98 2.28 -2.92
C ALA A 222 -28.47 2.31 -3.19
N LEU A 223 -28.02 3.12 -4.16
CA LEU A 223 -26.59 3.31 -4.46
C LEU A 223 -25.86 3.95 -3.29
N TRP A 224 -26.43 5.02 -2.72
CA TRP A 224 -25.84 5.68 -1.55
C TRP A 224 -25.75 4.75 -0.36
N PHE A 225 -26.77 3.92 -0.12
CA PHE A 225 -26.76 2.96 0.97
C PHE A 225 -25.65 1.90 0.77
N LYS A 226 -25.49 1.38 -0.45
CA LYS A 226 -24.42 0.41 -0.77
C LYS A 226 -23.04 1.01 -0.58
N VAL A 227 -22.82 2.24 -1.06
CA VAL A 227 -21.52 2.95 -0.88
C VAL A 227 -21.24 3.19 0.60
N LEU A 228 -22.21 3.72 1.35
CA LEU A 228 -22.04 3.98 2.77
C LEU A 228 -21.81 2.69 3.57
N TRP A 229 -22.57 1.63 3.27
CA TRP A 229 -22.41 0.34 3.97
C TRP A 229 -21.03 -0.27 3.73
N GLY A 230 -20.46 -0.16 2.54
CA GLY A 230 -19.10 -0.58 2.25
C GLY A 230 -18.04 0.34 2.87
N MET A 231 -18.28 1.67 2.90
CA MET A 231 -17.32 2.63 3.45
C MET A 231 -17.30 2.68 4.99
N VAL A 232 -18.45 2.56 5.63
CA VAL A 232 -18.59 2.74 7.09
C VAL A 232 -17.68 1.80 7.89
N PRO A 233 -17.65 0.48 7.65
CA PRO A 233 -16.76 -0.41 8.38
C PRO A 233 -15.29 0.00 8.25
N SER A 234 -14.87 0.37 7.04
CA SER A 234 -13.50 0.78 6.74
C SER A 234 -13.12 2.08 7.46
N VAL A 235 -13.99 3.08 7.39
CA VAL A 235 -13.79 4.39 8.03
C VAL A 235 -13.80 4.26 9.54
N VAL A 236 -14.77 3.52 10.11
CA VAL A 236 -14.84 3.26 11.56
C VAL A 236 -13.57 2.58 12.06
N LEU A 237 -13.06 1.60 11.32
CA LEU A 237 -11.84 0.90 11.69
C LEU A 237 -10.62 1.83 11.67
N ILE A 238 -10.49 2.68 10.64
CA ILE A 238 -9.43 3.69 10.56
C ILE A 238 -9.50 4.64 11.77
N PHE A 239 -10.70 5.15 12.09
CA PHE A 239 -10.87 6.04 13.25
C PHE A 239 -10.60 5.35 14.59
N LEU A 240 -10.98 4.08 14.75
CA LEU A 240 -10.66 3.32 15.95
C LEU A 240 -9.16 3.14 16.11
N VAL A 241 -8.45 2.77 15.05
CA VAL A 241 -6.99 2.61 15.09
C VAL A 241 -6.28 3.93 15.36
N LEU A 242 -6.66 5.00 14.67
CA LEU A 242 -6.06 6.34 14.90
C LEU A 242 -6.39 6.92 16.27
N GLY A 243 -7.57 6.60 16.81
CA GLY A 243 -8.03 7.10 18.10
C GLY A 243 -7.46 6.35 19.31
N THR A 244 -6.85 5.18 19.10
CA THR A 244 -6.20 4.39 20.16
C THR A 244 -4.68 4.63 20.23
N ILE A 245 -4.11 5.36 19.30
CA ILE A 245 -2.71 5.78 19.26
C ILE A 245 -2.55 7.21 19.74
#